data_ea7787ab8c0e43b675097d7451707a3a
#
_entry.id   ea7787ab8c0e43b675097d7451707a3a
#
_cell.length_a   1.000
_cell.length_b   1.000
_cell.length_c   1.000
_cell.angle_alpha   90.00
_cell.angle_beta   90.00
_cell.angle_gamma   90.00
#
_symmetry.space_group_name_H-M   'P 1'
#
loop_
_entity.id
_entity.type
_entity.pdbx_description
1 polymer ?
#
loop_
_entity_poly.entity_id
_entity_poly.type
_entity_poly.pdbx_seq_one_letter_code
_entity_poly.pdbx_strand_id
1 'polypeptide(L)'
;MNPIIRTYTQILGGLLLSLLLVTTTSCASRKDVVYLQDASIGSLSQYSVPVLRIAKGDMLGITVNSKNRELSEPFNLPMVGYYNAFGISASNTQQGYMVDDEGYVTFPSLGRIKAEGLTRNELNTKIATELRDKGFLNDATVTVSLLNAQISVLGEVARPGRFPMVSDQVSILDAIAMAGDLTIQGRRDNVLVIREINGERYILAHDLRSNDIFESPCYFLRQGDIVYVEPNDAKAQTASINPNNNVGTWLSVVSTATSLTTFVFTIIASQKK
;
A
#
# COMPACT_ATOMS: atom_id res chain seq x y z
N MET A 1 53.74 31.99 30.56
CA MET A 1 52.40 31.71 30.01
C MET A 1 51.40 31.84 31.16
N ASN A 2 50.52 32.83 31.07
CA ASN A 2 49.63 33.20 32.19
C ASN A 2 48.73 32.01 32.59
N PRO A 3 48.61 31.67 33.89
CA PRO A 3 47.80 30.55 34.35
C PRO A 3 46.33 30.67 33.92
N ILE A 4 45.84 31.87 33.75
CA ILE A 4 44.49 32.18 33.30
C ILE A 4 44.26 31.65 31.85
N ILE A 5 45.23 31.81 30.95
CA ILE A 5 45.15 31.37 29.55
C ILE A 5 45.10 29.84 29.48
N ARG A 6 45.84 29.14 30.35
CA ARG A 6 45.87 27.68 30.41
C ARG A 6 44.53 27.09 30.87
N THR A 7 43.84 27.74 31.82
CA THR A 7 42.53 27.31 32.30
C THR A 7 41.45 27.51 31.22
N TYR A 8 41.47 28.61 30.48
CA TYR A 8 40.54 28.88 29.41
C TYR A 8 40.70 27.90 28.22
N THR A 9 41.93 27.56 27.85
CA THR A 9 42.17 26.55 26.78
C THR A 9 41.71 25.17 27.19
N GLN A 10 41.81 24.80 28.48
CA GLN A 10 41.29 23.51 28.97
C GLN A 10 39.75 23.47 28.97
N ILE A 11 39.09 24.57 29.38
CA ILE A 11 37.63 24.67 29.40
C ILE A 11 37.10 24.66 27.94
N LEU A 12 37.72 25.41 27.04
CA LEU A 12 37.33 25.46 25.64
C LEU A 12 37.53 24.10 24.93
N GLY A 13 38.64 23.41 25.22
CA GLY A 13 38.94 22.06 24.75
C GLY A 13 37.93 21.03 25.24
N GLY A 14 37.52 21.10 26.50
CA GLY A 14 36.52 20.26 27.11
C GLY A 14 35.12 20.48 26.49
N LEU A 15 34.77 21.74 26.22
CA LEU A 15 33.51 22.11 25.59
C LEU A 15 33.43 21.65 24.14
N LEU A 16 34.52 21.77 23.39
CA LEU A 16 34.65 21.30 22.00
C LEU A 16 34.60 19.78 21.93
N LEU A 17 35.25 19.07 22.86
CA LEU A 17 35.22 17.61 22.97
C LEU A 17 33.81 17.10 23.33
N SER A 18 33.12 17.78 24.24
CA SER A 18 31.71 17.48 24.60
C SER A 18 30.77 17.69 23.43
N LEU A 19 30.95 18.76 22.65
CA LEU A 19 30.14 19.02 21.46
C LEU A 19 30.39 17.98 20.35
N LEU A 20 31.63 17.49 20.21
CA LEU A 20 31.97 16.46 19.22
C LEU A 20 31.34 15.09 19.59
N LEU A 21 31.22 14.77 20.89
CA LEU A 21 30.59 13.53 21.37
C LEU A 21 29.08 13.50 21.13
N VAL A 22 28.39 14.64 21.10
CA VAL A 22 26.94 14.74 20.89
C VAL A 22 26.57 14.52 19.41
N THR A 23 27.47 14.74 18.46
CA THR A 23 27.20 14.65 17.02
C THR A 23 27.24 13.24 16.44
N THR A 24 27.66 12.22 17.21
CA THR A 24 27.93 10.86 16.69
C THR A 24 26.75 9.88 16.78
N THR A 25 25.55 10.27 17.22
CA THR A 25 24.45 9.34 17.53
C THR A 25 23.33 9.27 16.48
N SER A 26 23.53 9.74 15.26
CA SER A 26 22.53 9.60 14.19
C SER A 26 22.88 8.49 13.21
N CYS A 27 22.74 7.23 13.65
CA CYS A 27 22.76 6.09 12.72
C CYS A 27 21.32 5.67 12.41
N ALA A 28 20.83 5.91 11.19
CA ALA A 28 19.65 5.22 10.68
C ALA A 28 19.95 3.71 10.70
N SER A 29 19.11 2.93 11.39
CA SER A 29 19.33 1.49 11.51
C SER A 29 18.86 0.80 10.22
N ARG A 30 19.69 -0.06 9.62
CA ARG A 30 19.32 -0.97 8.54
C ARG A 30 18.07 -1.79 8.91
N LYS A 31 17.89 -2.08 10.21
CA LYS A 31 16.75 -2.84 10.75
C LYS A 31 15.40 -2.16 10.52
N ASP A 32 15.37 -0.85 10.29
CA ASP A 32 14.12 -0.13 10.07
C ASP A 32 13.63 -0.20 8.60
N VAL A 33 14.48 -0.70 7.70
CA VAL A 33 14.22 -0.69 6.25
C VAL A 33 14.06 -2.09 5.66
N VAL A 34 14.71 -3.10 6.22
CA VAL A 34 14.74 -4.46 5.66
C VAL A 34 13.46 -5.22 6.04
N TYR A 35 12.87 -5.92 5.07
CA TYR A 35 11.72 -6.83 5.26
C TYR A 35 12.17 -8.18 5.82
N LEU A 36 11.24 -8.90 6.50
CA LEU A 36 11.33 -10.32 6.86
C LEU A 36 12.67 -10.71 7.53
N GLN A 37 13.09 -9.95 8.54
CA GLN A 37 14.40 -10.07 9.15
C GLN A 37 14.59 -11.36 9.96
N ASP A 38 13.50 -11.96 10.43
CA ASP A 38 13.42 -13.19 11.21
C ASP A 38 13.09 -14.43 10.35
N ALA A 39 13.01 -14.27 9.03
CA ALA A 39 12.70 -15.36 8.13
C ALA A 39 13.81 -16.42 8.11
N SER A 40 13.44 -17.66 8.39
CA SER A 40 14.35 -18.82 8.28
C SER A 40 14.44 -19.27 6.83
N ILE A 41 15.65 -19.28 6.26
CA ILE A 41 15.87 -19.72 4.87
C ILE A 41 15.55 -21.20 4.76
N GLY A 42 14.64 -21.56 3.83
CA GLY A 42 14.25 -22.94 3.55
C GLY A 42 13.17 -23.51 4.46
N SER A 43 12.56 -22.70 5.35
CA SER A 43 11.37 -23.12 6.10
C SER A 43 10.13 -23.10 5.20
N LEU A 44 9.30 -24.17 5.30
CA LEU A 44 7.98 -24.21 4.69
C LEU A 44 6.95 -23.85 5.76
N SER A 45 6.24 -22.74 5.59
CA SER A 45 5.04 -22.45 6.40
C SER A 45 3.80 -22.83 5.59
N GLN A 46 2.90 -23.61 6.20
CA GLN A 46 1.58 -23.85 5.63
C GLN A 46 0.68 -22.66 5.97
N TYR A 47 0.15 -22.01 4.95
CA TYR A 47 -0.85 -20.96 5.13
C TYR A 47 -2.14 -21.33 4.40
N SER A 48 -3.26 -20.91 4.99
CA SER A 48 -4.56 -21.08 4.35
C SER A 48 -4.81 -19.92 3.40
N VAL A 49 -4.96 -20.23 2.12
CA VAL A 49 -5.35 -19.23 1.13
C VAL A 49 -6.86 -18.99 1.23
N PRO A 50 -7.31 -17.78 1.57
CA PRO A 50 -8.74 -17.50 1.59
C PRO A 50 -9.30 -17.57 0.16
N VAL A 51 -10.44 -18.23 0.03
CA VAL A 51 -11.15 -18.30 -1.24
C VAL A 51 -11.98 -17.04 -1.41
N LEU A 52 -11.69 -16.25 -2.45
CA LEU A 52 -12.47 -15.06 -2.79
C LEU A 52 -13.88 -15.47 -3.24
N ARG A 53 -14.90 -14.92 -2.60
CA ARG A 53 -16.31 -15.14 -2.93
C ARG A 53 -16.95 -13.86 -3.41
N ILE A 54 -17.81 -14.01 -4.39
CA ILE A 54 -18.59 -12.92 -4.98
C ILE A 54 -19.49 -12.30 -3.91
N ALA A 55 -19.49 -10.98 -3.83
CA ALA A 55 -20.28 -10.19 -2.91
C ALA A 55 -21.31 -9.30 -3.64
N LYS A 56 -22.26 -8.75 -2.88
CA LYS A 56 -23.20 -7.74 -3.40
C LYS A 56 -22.45 -6.50 -3.86
N GLY A 57 -22.87 -5.90 -4.97
CA GLY A 57 -22.19 -4.75 -5.57
C GLY A 57 -20.98 -5.09 -6.43
N ASP A 58 -20.58 -6.37 -6.51
CA ASP A 58 -19.55 -6.79 -7.45
C ASP A 58 -20.02 -6.62 -8.89
N MET A 59 -19.12 -6.19 -9.75
CA MET A 59 -19.33 -6.12 -11.19
C MET A 59 -18.61 -7.29 -11.86
N LEU A 60 -19.36 -8.19 -12.46
CA LEU A 60 -18.86 -9.41 -13.08
C LEU A 60 -18.77 -9.26 -14.59
N GLY A 61 -17.59 -9.51 -15.14
CA GLY A 61 -17.42 -9.78 -16.56
C GLY A 61 -17.69 -11.24 -16.81
N ILE A 62 -18.76 -11.57 -17.53
CA ILE A 62 -19.11 -12.95 -17.88
C ILE A 62 -18.98 -13.10 -19.37
N THR A 63 -18.14 -14.05 -19.80
CA THR A 63 -17.94 -14.36 -21.23
C THR A 63 -18.27 -15.83 -21.47
N VAL A 64 -19.11 -16.08 -22.46
CA VAL A 64 -19.50 -17.41 -22.89
C VAL A 64 -18.87 -17.70 -24.25
N ASN A 65 -18.11 -18.78 -24.32
CA ASN A 65 -17.52 -19.27 -25.55
C ASN A 65 -18.09 -20.65 -25.90
N SER A 66 -18.28 -20.90 -27.20
CA SER A 66 -18.69 -22.18 -27.78
C SER A 66 -17.87 -22.42 -29.04
N LYS A 67 -17.83 -23.66 -29.52
CA LYS A 67 -17.22 -23.99 -30.82
C LYS A 67 -17.92 -23.24 -31.96
N ASN A 68 -19.22 -23.02 -31.84
CA ASN A 68 -19.95 -22.13 -32.73
C ASN A 68 -20.13 -20.75 -32.08
N ARG A 69 -19.38 -19.77 -32.58
CA ARG A 69 -19.38 -18.40 -32.05
C ARG A 69 -20.76 -17.71 -32.19
N GLU A 70 -21.48 -17.96 -33.29
CA GLU A 70 -22.76 -17.35 -33.52
C GLU A 70 -23.81 -17.74 -32.46
N LEU A 71 -23.72 -18.96 -31.94
CA LEU A 71 -24.59 -19.45 -30.86
C LEU A 71 -24.24 -18.87 -29.49
N SER A 72 -22.99 -18.50 -29.29
CA SER A 72 -22.54 -17.91 -27.99
C SER A 72 -22.72 -16.39 -27.94
N GLU A 73 -22.77 -15.71 -29.07
CA GLU A 73 -22.86 -14.25 -29.17
C GLU A 73 -24.05 -13.62 -28.40
N PRO A 74 -25.28 -14.20 -28.40
CA PRO A 74 -26.42 -13.65 -27.67
C PRO A 74 -26.24 -13.64 -26.12
N PHE A 75 -25.28 -14.42 -25.59
CA PHE A 75 -25.00 -14.52 -24.15
C PHE A 75 -23.90 -13.58 -23.70
N ASN A 76 -23.25 -12.90 -24.65
CA ASN A 76 -22.16 -11.97 -24.35
C ASN A 76 -22.64 -10.51 -24.44
N LEU A 77 -22.27 -9.71 -23.47
CA LEU A 77 -22.49 -8.26 -23.55
C LEU A 77 -21.59 -7.67 -24.63
N PRO A 78 -22.08 -6.73 -25.43
CA PRO A 78 -21.29 -6.06 -26.46
C PRO A 78 -20.15 -5.29 -25.81
N MET A 79 -18.96 -5.33 -26.42
CA MET A 79 -17.89 -4.42 -26.06
C MET A 79 -18.23 -3.02 -26.57
N VAL A 80 -18.38 -2.05 -25.66
CA VAL A 80 -18.64 -0.66 -26.05
C VAL A 80 -17.31 0.07 -26.15
N GLY A 81 -16.94 0.39 -27.39
CA GLY A 81 -15.83 1.30 -27.66
C GLY A 81 -16.32 2.75 -27.63
N TYR A 82 -15.78 3.57 -26.76
CA TYR A 82 -16.00 5.01 -26.80
C TYR A 82 -14.94 5.65 -27.71
N TYR A 83 -15.40 6.33 -28.76
CA TYR A 83 -14.54 7.17 -29.61
C TYR A 83 -14.58 8.60 -29.07
N ASN A 84 -13.43 9.18 -28.80
CA ASN A 84 -13.35 10.61 -28.53
C ASN A 84 -13.43 11.39 -29.85
N ALA A 85 -13.63 12.72 -29.77
CA ALA A 85 -13.76 13.61 -30.94
C ALA A 85 -12.52 13.58 -31.88
N PHE A 86 -11.45 12.95 -31.51
CA PHE A 86 -10.20 12.81 -32.29
C PHE A 86 -10.03 11.43 -32.93
N GLY A 87 -11.06 10.55 -32.85
CA GLY A 87 -11.01 9.22 -33.48
C GLY A 87 -10.07 8.20 -32.82
N ILE A 88 -9.49 8.51 -31.66
CA ILE A 88 -8.65 7.60 -30.91
C ILE A 88 -9.57 6.75 -30.01
N SER A 89 -9.49 5.42 -30.14
CA SER A 89 -10.19 4.48 -29.24
C SER A 89 -9.77 4.73 -27.80
N ALA A 90 -10.64 5.40 -27.04
CA ALA A 90 -10.48 5.46 -25.60
C ALA A 90 -11.04 4.16 -25.03
N SER A 91 -10.18 3.23 -24.64
CA SER A 91 -10.42 1.98 -23.93
C SER A 91 -11.75 1.26 -24.23
N ASN A 92 -11.65 0.06 -24.77
CA ASN A 92 -12.77 -0.89 -24.79
C ASN A 92 -13.14 -1.23 -23.35
N THR A 93 -14.21 -0.63 -22.83
CA THR A 93 -14.70 -0.97 -21.50
C THR A 93 -15.60 -2.19 -21.63
N GLN A 94 -15.18 -3.30 -21.05
CA GLN A 94 -16.01 -4.49 -20.94
C GLN A 94 -17.22 -4.14 -20.08
N GLN A 95 -18.43 -4.34 -20.61
CA GLN A 95 -19.64 -4.24 -19.82
C GLN A 95 -19.72 -5.41 -18.85
N GLY A 96 -20.25 -5.15 -17.65
CA GLY A 96 -20.37 -6.14 -16.59
C GLY A 96 -21.79 -6.30 -16.08
N TYR A 97 -22.02 -7.41 -15.41
CA TYR A 97 -23.23 -7.72 -14.68
C TYR A 97 -23.03 -7.33 -13.22
N MET A 98 -23.89 -6.46 -12.70
CA MET A 98 -23.84 -6.09 -11.28
C MET A 98 -24.58 -7.14 -10.45
N VAL A 99 -23.97 -7.54 -9.34
CA VAL A 99 -24.63 -8.37 -8.31
C VAL A 99 -25.54 -7.47 -7.49
N ASP A 100 -26.84 -7.73 -7.55
CA ASP A 100 -27.87 -6.92 -6.87
C ASP A 100 -27.85 -7.10 -5.34
N ASP A 101 -28.68 -6.30 -4.65
CA ASP A 101 -28.79 -6.33 -3.19
C ASP A 101 -29.37 -7.65 -2.64
N GLU A 102 -29.95 -8.49 -3.50
CA GLU A 102 -30.41 -9.84 -3.16
C GLU A 102 -29.34 -10.90 -3.48
N GLY A 103 -28.22 -10.49 -4.10
CA GLY A 103 -27.06 -11.33 -4.45
C GLY A 103 -27.25 -12.08 -5.76
N TYR A 104 -28.04 -11.58 -6.69
CA TYR A 104 -28.25 -12.16 -8.02
C TYR A 104 -27.63 -11.30 -9.11
N VAL A 105 -27.33 -11.94 -10.23
CA VAL A 105 -27.04 -11.28 -11.50
C VAL A 105 -28.15 -11.61 -12.49
N THR A 106 -28.54 -10.63 -13.32
CA THR A 106 -29.50 -10.87 -14.41
C THR A 106 -28.72 -11.21 -15.68
N PHE A 107 -28.77 -12.46 -16.09
CA PHE A 107 -28.05 -12.97 -17.24
C PHE A 107 -28.99 -13.18 -18.44
N PRO A 108 -28.57 -12.83 -19.68
CA PRO A 108 -29.42 -13.01 -20.86
C PRO A 108 -29.94 -14.43 -20.99
N SER A 109 -31.20 -14.57 -21.37
CA SER A 109 -31.90 -15.84 -21.60
C SER A 109 -32.01 -16.79 -20.40
N LEU A 110 -31.12 -16.70 -19.38
CA LEU A 110 -31.19 -17.52 -18.17
C LEU A 110 -32.02 -16.85 -17.06
N GLY A 111 -32.09 -15.50 -17.06
CA GLY A 111 -32.76 -14.74 -16.03
C GLY A 111 -31.85 -14.47 -14.81
N ARG A 112 -32.43 -14.50 -13.62
CA ARG A 112 -31.72 -14.21 -12.37
C ARG A 112 -30.95 -15.45 -11.89
N ILE A 113 -29.64 -15.29 -11.69
CA ILE A 113 -28.74 -16.35 -11.21
C ILE A 113 -28.13 -15.91 -9.87
N LYS A 114 -28.25 -16.71 -8.82
CA LYS A 114 -27.62 -16.44 -7.53
C LYS A 114 -26.10 -16.53 -7.68
N ALA A 115 -25.42 -15.43 -7.47
CA ALA A 115 -23.97 -15.28 -7.58
C ALA A 115 -23.28 -15.07 -6.22
N GLU A 116 -23.92 -14.35 -5.31
CA GLU A 116 -23.36 -14.08 -3.98
C GLU A 116 -22.97 -15.36 -3.23
N GLY A 117 -21.77 -15.30 -2.61
CA GLY A 117 -21.22 -16.42 -1.84
C GLY A 117 -20.53 -17.50 -2.69
N LEU A 118 -20.73 -17.51 -4.00
CA LEU A 118 -20.04 -18.41 -4.92
C LEU A 118 -18.63 -17.88 -5.24
N THR A 119 -17.73 -18.80 -5.52
CA THR A 119 -16.46 -18.48 -6.19
C THR A 119 -16.69 -18.24 -7.67
N ARG A 120 -15.73 -17.62 -8.35
CA ARG A 120 -15.78 -17.46 -9.81
C ARG A 120 -15.95 -18.82 -10.54
N ASN A 121 -15.23 -19.86 -10.07
CA ASN A 121 -15.30 -21.18 -10.67
C ASN A 121 -16.65 -21.87 -10.43
N GLU A 122 -17.23 -21.72 -9.25
CA GLU A 122 -18.57 -22.24 -8.97
C GLU A 122 -19.63 -21.55 -9.83
N LEU A 123 -19.52 -20.23 -10.02
CA LEU A 123 -20.42 -19.47 -10.89
C LEU A 123 -20.23 -19.85 -12.38
N ASN A 124 -18.97 -20.02 -12.84
CA ASN A 124 -18.68 -20.55 -14.20
C ASN A 124 -19.42 -21.86 -14.45
N THR A 125 -19.24 -22.82 -13.55
CA THR A 125 -19.85 -24.15 -13.66
C THR A 125 -21.36 -24.06 -13.63
N LYS A 126 -21.93 -23.24 -12.75
CA LYS A 126 -23.38 -23.03 -12.64
C LYS A 126 -23.98 -22.51 -13.94
N ILE A 127 -23.42 -21.43 -14.50
CA ILE A 127 -23.91 -20.84 -15.75
C ILE A 127 -23.77 -21.83 -16.91
N ALA A 128 -22.62 -22.51 -17.04
CA ALA A 128 -22.41 -23.50 -18.08
C ALA A 128 -23.42 -24.66 -18.00
N THR A 129 -23.73 -25.11 -16.78
CA THR A 129 -24.71 -26.16 -16.54
C THR A 129 -26.12 -25.68 -16.93
N GLU A 130 -26.53 -24.47 -16.50
CA GLU A 130 -27.85 -23.93 -16.85
C GLU A 130 -28.02 -23.72 -18.37
N LEU A 131 -26.97 -23.27 -19.06
CA LEU A 131 -27.00 -23.14 -20.54
C LEU A 131 -27.22 -24.48 -21.24
N ARG A 132 -26.60 -25.54 -20.75
CA ARG A 132 -26.75 -26.89 -21.25
C ARG A 132 -28.12 -27.48 -20.95
N ASP A 133 -28.56 -27.40 -19.69
CA ASP A 133 -29.80 -28.02 -19.23
C ASP A 133 -31.03 -27.39 -19.88
N LYS A 134 -30.98 -26.10 -20.22
CA LYS A 134 -32.02 -25.40 -21.01
C LYS A 134 -31.88 -25.59 -22.51
N GLY A 135 -30.87 -26.35 -22.97
CA GLY A 135 -30.68 -26.65 -24.40
C GLY A 135 -30.14 -25.51 -25.25
N PHE A 136 -29.58 -24.45 -24.61
CA PHE A 136 -29.06 -23.31 -25.38
C PHE A 136 -27.67 -23.62 -25.96
N LEU A 137 -26.75 -24.18 -25.17
CA LEU A 137 -25.38 -24.50 -25.56
C LEU A 137 -24.89 -25.76 -24.85
N ASN A 138 -24.50 -26.78 -25.61
CA ASN A 138 -24.01 -28.06 -25.06
C ASN A 138 -22.52 -28.03 -24.71
N ASP A 139 -21.76 -27.12 -25.33
CA ASP A 139 -20.30 -27.02 -25.22
C ASP A 139 -19.85 -25.65 -24.66
N ALA A 140 -20.73 -25.00 -23.89
CA ALA A 140 -20.44 -23.70 -23.32
C ALA A 140 -19.23 -23.74 -22.37
N THR A 141 -18.25 -22.90 -22.65
CA THR A 141 -17.16 -22.55 -21.72
C THR A 141 -17.42 -21.16 -21.19
N VAL A 142 -17.64 -21.04 -19.90
CA VAL A 142 -17.94 -19.77 -19.23
C VAL A 142 -16.72 -19.29 -18.46
N THR A 143 -16.39 -18.02 -18.60
CA THR A 143 -15.34 -17.35 -17.83
C THR A 143 -15.94 -16.17 -17.08
N VAL A 144 -15.81 -16.16 -15.76
CA VAL A 144 -16.22 -15.03 -14.90
C VAL A 144 -14.99 -14.32 -14.37
N SER A 145 -14.98 -12.99 -14.48
CA SER A 145 -13.97 -12.10 -13.92
C SER A 145 -14.63 -11.01 -13.08
N LEU A 146 -13.93 -10.51 -12.07
CA LEU A 146 -14.35 -9.33 -11.30
C LEU A 146 -13.80 -8.08 -11.97
N LEU A 147 -14.68 -7.15 -12.37
CA LEU A 147 -14.28 -5.94 -13.11
C LEU A 147 -14.01 -4.74 -12.21
N ASN A 148 -14.62 -4.70 -11.02
CA ASN A 148 -14.49 -3.61 -10.07
C ASN A 148 -13.67 -3.97 -8.82
N ALA A 149 -13.04 -5.15 -8.79
CA ALA A 149 -12.21 -5.54 -7.67
C ALA A 149 -10.96 -4.66 -7.58
N GLN A 150 -10.86 -3.87 -6.53
CA GLN A 150 -9.78 -2.91 -6.29
C GLN A 150 -9.38 -2.89 -4.83
N ILE A 151 -8.12 -2.60 -4.59
CA ILE A 151 -7.55 -2.25 -3.28
C ILE A 151 -7.02 -0.82 -3.34
N SER A 152 -6.91 -0.18 -2.19
CA SER A 152 -6.31 1.15 -2.06
C SER A 152 -5.01 1.07 -1.28
N VAL A 153 -3.95 1.71 -1.76
CA VAL A 153 -2.69 1.84 -1.03
C VAL A 153 -2.42 3.32 -0.80
N LEU A 154 -2.27 3.71 0.45
CA LEU A 154 -2.14 5.10 0.89
C LEU A 154 -0.92 5.29 1.79
N GLY A 155 -0.47 6.53 1.92
CA GLY A 155 0.61 6.94 2.82
C GLY A 155 1.98 6.90 2.16
N GLU A 156 2.98 6.40 2.88
CA GLU A 156 4.39 6.45 2.50
C GLU A 156 4.81 5.35 1.54
N VAL A 157 4.21 5.35 0.36
CA VAL A 157 4.57 4.50 -0.78
C VAL A 157 4.96 5.36 -1.97
N ALA A 158 5.66 4.78 -2.94
CA ALA A 158 6.13 5.54 -4.11
C ALA A 158 4.97 6.08 -4.97
N ARG A 159 3.87 5.32 -5.08
CA ARG A 159 2.69 5.68 -5.88
C ARG A 159 1.41 5.31 -5.12
N PRO A 160 0.92 6.18 -4.23
CA PRO A 160 -0.36 5.95 -3.58
C PRO A 160 -1.50 5.98 -4.61
N GLY A 161 -2.52 5.14 -4.43
CA GLY A 161 -3.64 5.06 -5.36
C GLY A 161 -4.52 3.84 -5.18
N ARG A 162 -5.42 3.64 -6.15
CA ARG A 162 -6.24 2.44 -6.27
C ARG A 162 -5.63 1.50 -7.29
N PHE A 163 -5.56 0.23 -6.96
CA PHE A 163 -4.98 -0.81 -7.80
C PHE A 163 -5.99 -1.92 -8.06
N PRO A 164 -6.15 -2.38 -9.33
CA PRO A 164 -7.03 -3.49 -9.64
C PRO A 164 -6.46 -4.79 -9.07
N MET A 165 -7.33 -5.65 -8.57
CA MET A 165 -6.98 -7.00 -8.20
C MET A 165 -6.96 -7.90 -9.43
N VAL A 166 -5.77 -8.21 -9.93
CA VAL A 166 -5.60 -9.03 -11.14
C VAL A 166 -5.72 -10.54 -10.86
N SER A 167 -5.70 -10.93 -9.61
CA SER A 167 -5.86 -12.32 -9.16
C SER A 167 -6.72 -12.38 -7.90
N ASP A 168 -7.22 -13.59 -7.58
CA ASP A 168 -7.96 -13.84 -6.33
C ASP A 168 -7.08 -13.80 -5.08
N GLN A 169 -5.76 -13.78 -5.27
CA GLN A 169 -4.76 -13.84 -4.21
C GLN A 169 -3.80 -12.67 -4.37
N VAL A 170 -4.23 -11.50 -3.91
CA VAL A 170 -3.35 -10.33 -3.80
C VAL A 170 -2.96 -10.18 -2.34
N SER A 171 -1.67 -10.31 -2.04
CA SER A 171 -1.14 -10.15 -0.69
C SER A 171 -0.85 -8.68 -0.36
N ILE A 172 -0.59 -8.40 0.92
CA ILE A 172 -0.12 -7.08 1.36
C ILE A 172 1.18 -6.70 0.61
N LEU A 173 2.09 -7.67 0.43
CA LEU A 173 3.36 -7.44 -0.27
C LEU A 173 3.14 -7.14 -1.76
N ASP A 174 2.19 -7.82 -2.41
CA ASP A 174 1.81 -7.51 -3.80
C ASP A 174 1.24 -6.10 -3.93
N ALA A 175 0.38 -5.69 -2.99
CA ALA A 175 -0.19 -4.34 -2.98
C ALA A 175 0.90 -3.26 -2.84
N ILE A 176 1.87 -3.50 -1.96
CA ILE A 176 3.03 -2.63 -1.77
C ILE A 176 3.88 -2.59 -3.05
N ALA A 177 4.13 -3.75 -3.68
CA ALA A 177 4.87 -3.82 -4.95
C ALA A 177 4.15 -3.08 -6.09
N MET A 178 2.81 -3.20 -6.20
CA MET A 178 1.99 -2.43 -7.15
C MET A 178 2.12 -0.91 -6.92
N ALA A 179 2.23 -0.48 -5.66
CA ALA A 179 2.43 0.90 -5.27
C ALA A 179 3.90 1.38 -5.44
N GLY A 180 4.80 0.51 -5.90
CA GLY A 180 6.21 0.83 -6.18
C GLY A 180 7.09 0.84 -4.94
N ASP A 181 6.73 0.07 -3.93
CA ASP A 181 7.37 -0.07 -2.62
C ASP A 181 7.16 1.12 -1.67
N LEU A 182 7.49 0.90 -0.40
CA LEU A 182 7.50 1.95 0.62
C LEU A 182 8.64 2.94 0.35
N THR A 183 8.36 4.23 0.60
CA THR A 183 9.44 5.22 0.62
C THR A 183 10.41 4.91 1.79
N ILE A 184 11.58 5.51 1.78
CA ILE A 184 12.54 5.37 2.90
C ILE A 184 11.96 5.89 4.22
N GLN A 185 10.95 6.76 4.14
CA GLN A 185 10.28 7.38 5.26
C GLN A 185 9.03 6.60 5.72
N GLY A 186 8.65 5.54 5.00
CA GLY A 186 7.54 4.68 5.39
C GLY A 186 7.93 3.75 6.55
N ARG A 187 7.03 3.61 7.52
CA ARG A 187 7.20 2.68 8.65
C ARG A 187 6.89 1.26 8.20
N ARG A 188 7.89 0.37 8.27
CA ARG A 188 7.75 -1.06 7.98
C ARG A 188 7.18 -1.84 9.16
N ASP A 189 7.31 -1.30 10.36
CA ASP A 189 6.85 -1.92 11.61
C ASP A 189 5.37 -1.68 11.90
N ASN A 190 4.69 -0.79 11.15
CA ASN A 190 3.29 -0.48 11.38
C ASN A 190 2.57 -0.15 10.06
N VAL A 191 2.29 -1.19 9.28
CA VAL A 191 1.45 -1.09 8.08
C VAL A 191 0.05 -1.54 8.44
N LEU A 192 -0.93 -0.67 8.26
CA LEU A 192 -2.31 -0.91 8.63
C LEU A 192 -3.08 -1.46 7.44
N VAL A 193 -3.82 -2.55 7.64
CA VAL A 193 -4.87 -3.00 6.73
C VAL A 193 -6.22 -2.66 7.34
N ILE A 194 -6.99 -1.85 6.63
CA ILE A 194 -8.34 -1.45 7.02
C ILE A 194 -9.31 -2.21 6.13
N ARG A 195 -10.15 -3.05 6.74
CA ARG A 195 -11.14 -3.91 6.09
C ARG A 195 -12.52 -3.63 6.64
N GLU A 196 -13.50 -3.53 5.77
CA GLU A 196 -14.90 -3.45 6.15
C GLU A 196 -15.56 -4.82 6.04
N ILE A 197 -16.22 -5.29 7.12
CA ILE A 197 -16.96 -6.55 7.16
C ILE A 197 -18.30 -6.27 7.82
N ASN A 198 -19.41 -6.52 7.13
CA ASN A 198 -20.77 -6.34 7.63
C ASN A 198 -21.07 -4.94 8.20
N GLY A 199 -20.45 -3.89 7.62
CA GLY A 199 -20.62 -2.51 8.08
C GLY A 199 -19.74 -2.11 9.28
N GLU A 200 -18.93 -3.03 9.80
CA GLU A 200 -17.92 -2.75 10.82
C GLU A 200 -16.52 -2.65 10.20
N ARG A 201 -15.68 -1.75 10.74
CA ARG A 201 -14.31 -1.58 10.28
C ARG A 201 -13.33 -2.25 11.21
N TYR A 202 -12.51 -3.11 10.62
CA TYR A 202 -11.40 -3.78 11.28
C TYR A 202 -10.09 -3.16 10.83
N ILE A 203 -9.23 -2.80 11.78
CA ILE A 203 -7.90 -2.26 11.52
C ILE A 203 -6.90 -3.22 12.14
N LEU A 204 -6.05 -3.81 11.30
CA LEU A 204 -4.97 -4.69 11.73
C LEU A 204 -3.63 -4.06 11.36
N ALA A 205 -2.73 -4.02 12.35
CA ALA A 205 -1.36 -3.57 12.16
C ALA A 205 -0.46 -4.76 11.80
N HIS A 206 0.46 -4.54 10.88
CA HIS A 206 1.40 -5.54 10.38
C HIS A 206 2.83 -5.00 10.43
N ASP A 207 3.73 -5.79 10.97
CA ASP A 207 5.16 -5.54 10.88
C ASP A 207 5.73 -6.29 9.67
N LEU A 208 6.08 -5.56 8.62
CA LEU A 208 6.66 -6.14 7.40
C LEU A 208 8.07 -6.69 7.63
N ARG A 209 8.69 -6.39 8.76
CA ARG A 209 10.02 -6.88 9.13
C ARG A 209 9.96 -8.26 9.75
N SER A 210 8.76 -8.69 10.22
CA SER A 210 8.54 -10.00 10.82
C SER A 210 7.87 -10.97 9.85
N ASN A 211 8.20 -12.24 10.02
CA ASN A 211 7.59 -13.36 9.32
C ASN A 211 6.13 -13.59 9.72
N ASP A 212 5.70 -13.05 10.87
CA ASP A 212 4.34 -13.18 11.41
C ASP A 212 3.28 -12.61 10.46
N ILE A 213 3.69 -11.75 9.53
CA ILE A 213 2.79 -11.20 8.50
C ILE A 213 2.07 -12.32 7.72
N PHE A 214 2.73 -13.46 7.47
CA PHE A 214 2.15 -14.56 6.71
C PHE A 214 1.04 -15.30 7.47
N GLU A 215 0.99 -15.19 8.78
CA GLU A 215 -0.04 -15.79 9.63
C GLU A 215 -1.26 -14.86 9.82
N SER A 216 -1.18 -13.63 9.32
CA SER A 216 -2.26 -12.66 9.46
C SER A 216 -3.50 -13.05 8.66
N PRO A 217 -4.71 -12.93 9.23
CA PRO A 217 -5.96 -13.13 8.52
C PRO A 217 -6.20 -12.09 7.41
N CYS A 218 -5.43 -10.99 7.42
CA CYS A 218 -5.45 -9.94 6.41
C CYS A 218 -4.25 -9.97 5.45
N TYR A 219 -3.38 -10.99 5.53
CA TYR A 219 -2.25 -11.11 4.61
C TYR A 219 -2.70 -11.09 3.15
N PHE A 220 -3.75 -11.87 2.82
CA PHE A 220 -4.45 -11.76 1.55
C PHE A 220 -5.54 -10.71 1.63
N LEU A 221 -5.44 -9.75 0.73
CA LEU A 221 -6.34 -8.63 0.65
C LEU A 221 -7.67 -9.01 -0.01
N ARG A 222 -8.72 -8.29 0.33
CA ARG A 222 -10.05 -8.39 -0.27
C ARG A 222 -10.38 -7.11 -1.00
N GLN A 223 -11.38 -7.18 -1.87
CA GLN A 223 -11.93 -6.00 -2.51
C GLN A 223 -12.31 -4.92 -1.48
N GLY A 224 -11.90 -3.69 -1.73
CA GLY A 224 -12.17 -2.55 -0.88
C GLY A 224 -11.20 -2.38 0.29
N ASP A 225 -10.27 -3.31 0.51
CA ASP A 225 -9.25 -3.14 1.55
C ASP A 225 -8.39 -1.91 1.28
N ILE A 226 -8.00 -1.25 2.38
CA ILE A 226 -7.07 -0.13 2.35
C ILE A 226 -5.80 -0.53 3.07
N VAL A 227 -4.68 -0.48 2.38
CA VAL A 227 -3.33 -0.62 2.97
C VAL A 227 -2.79 0.78 3.22
N TYR A 228 -2.54 1.11 4.48
CA TYR A 228 -2.03 2.42 4.87
C TYR A 228 -0.65 2.29 5.50
N VAL A 229 0.31 3.01 4.94
CA VAL A 229 1.69 3.08 5.41
C VAL A 229 1.92 4.41 6.12
N GLU A 230 2.21 4.35 7.41
CA GLU A 230 2.50 5.54 8.20
C GLU A 230 3.86 6.16 7.85
N PRO A 231 3.99 7.50 7.93
CA PRO A 231 5.28 8.15 7.87
C PRO A 231 6.07 7.90 9.16
N ASN A 232 7.39 7.85 9.06
CA ASN A 232 8.27 7.81 10.23
C ASN A 232 8.36 9.18 10.92
N ASP A 233 8.92 9.19 12.13
CA ASP A 233 9.04 10.39 12.95
C ASP A 233 9.86 11.50 12.27
N ALA A 234 10.85 11.14 11.48
CA ALA A 234 11.70 12.11 10.77
C ALA A 234 10.86 12.93 9.76
N LYS A 235 9.93 12.28 9.04
CA LYS A 235 9.02 13.00 8.14
C LYS A 235 7.95 13.77 8.90
N ALA A 236 7.40 13.21 9.97
CA ALA A 236 6.42 13.88 10.81
C ALA A 236 7.00 15.18 11.41
N GLN A 237 8.27 15.17 11.81
CA GLN A 237 8.97 16.35 12.32
C GLN A 237 9.20 17.41 11.24
N THR A 238 9.53 17.01 10.01
CA THR A 238 9.71 17.96 8.89
C THR A 238 8.39 18.61 8.44
N ALA A 239 7.26 17.94 8.64
CA ALA A 239 5.93 18.51 8.38
C ALA A 239 5.47 19.52 9.45
N SER A 240 6.12 19.57 10.60
CA SER A 240 5.85 20.56 11.64
C SER A 240 6.36 21.92 11.16
N ILE A 241 5.42 22.83 10.90
CA ILE A 241 5.64 24.20 10.36
C ILE A 241 6.35 25.12 11.38
N ASN A 242 6.82 24.63 12.49
CA ASN A 242 7.46 25.44 13.52
C ASN A 242 8.97 25.55 13.26
N PRO A 243 9.47 26.65 12.63
CA PRO A 243 10.89 26.83 12.32
C PRO A 243 11.78 26.83 13.57
N ASN A 244 11.19 27.07 14.76
CA ASN A 244 11.92 27.08 16.02
C ASN A 244 12.25 25.67 16.56
N ASN A 245 11.66 24.61 16.00
CA ASN A 245 11.93 23.23 16.43
C ASN A 245 12.98 22.54 15.56
N ASN A 246 13.56 23.26 14.63
CA ASN A 246 14.57 22.71 13.72
C ASN A 246 15.95 22.76 14.42
N VAL A 247 16.58 21.57 14.63
CA VAL A 247 17.92 21.45 15.22
C VAL A 247 18.93 22.36 14.50
N GLY A 248 18.78 22.56 13.19
CA GLY A 248 19.59 23.48 12.39
C GLY A 248 19.46 24.95 12.84
N THR A 249 18.27 25.38 13.26
CA THR A 249 18.04 26.75 13.77
C THR A 249 18.75 26.95 15.11
N TRP A 250 18.65 25.98 16.01
CA TRP A 250 19.34 26.03 17.30
C TRP A 250 20.86 25.96 17.14
N LEU A 251 21.38 25.14 16.22
CA LEU A 251 22.80 25.09 15.90
C LEU A 251 23.32 26.42 15.33
N SER A 252 22.54 27.10 14.50
CA SER A 252 22.92 28.41 13.96
C SER A 252 22.93 29.48 15.06
N VAL A 253 21.97 29.48 15.99
CA VAL A 253 21.95 30.40 17.13
C VAL A 253 23.15 30.16 18.04
N VAL A 254 23.46 28.92 18.37
CA VAL A 254 24.63 28.57 19.20
C VAL A 254 25.94 28.95 18.50
N SER A 255 26.05 28.70 17.17
CA SER A 255 27.22 29.08 16.37
C SER A 255 27.42 30.60 16.34
N THR A 256 26.34 31.36 16.18
CA THR A 256 26.41 32.84 16.17
C THR A 256 26.83 33.37 17.56
N ALA A 257 26.27 32.81 18.63
CA ALA A 257 26.63 33.20 19.99
C ALA A 257 28.12 32.90 20.32
N THR A 258 28.61 31.73 19.92
CA THR A 258 30.04 31.37 20.09
C THR A 258 30.96 32.27 19.29
N SER A 259 30.60 32.64 18.06
CA SER A 259 31.36 33.56 17.21
C SER A 259 31.46 34.95 17.82
N LEU A 260 30.32 35.50 18.32
CA LEU A 260 30.29 36.79 19.02
C LEU A 260 31.13 36.78 20.30
N THR A 261 31.05 35.72 21.09
CA THR A 261 31.84 35.57 22.33
C THR A 261 33.33 35.54 22.02
N THR A 262 33.75 34.81 20.99
CA THR A 262 35.13 34.73 20.52
C THR A 262 35.63 36.08 20.02
N PHE A 263 34.79 36.81 19.28
CA PHE A 263 35.12 38.13 18.74
C PHE A 263 35.35 39.16 19.89
N VAL A 264 34.41 39.25 20.85
CA VAL A 264 34.53 40.12 22.04
C VAL A 264 35.80 39.79 22.83
N PHE A 265 36.06 38.49 23.04
CA PHE A 265 37.27 38.06 23.75
C PHE A 265 38.57 38.46 23.05
N THR A 266 38.59 38.35 21.70
CA THR A 266 39.75 38.77 20.91
C THR A 266 40.03 40.25 21.02
N ILE A 267 38.98 41.11 21.03
CA ILE A 267 39.09 42.55 21.22
C ILE A 267 39.67 42.87 22.61
N ILE A 268 39.12 42.26 23.66
CA ILE A 268 39.59 42.50 25.06
C ILE A 268 41.06 42.02 25.21
N ALA A 269 41.43 40.93 24.62
CA ALA A 269 42.78 40.42 24.63
C ALA A 269 43.75 41.31 23.85
N SER A 270 43.30 41.95 22.78
CA SER A 270 44.09 42.93 21.98
C SER A 270 44.31 44.25 22.70
N GLN A 271 43.37 44.71 23.54
CA GLN A 271 43.50 45.96 24.29
C GLN A 271 44.41 45.81 25.55
N LYS A 272 44.76 44.60 25.92
CA LYS A 272 45.65 44.33 27.09
C LYS A 272 47.14 44.20 26.70
N LYS A 273 47.49 44.47 25.44
CA LYS A 273 48.86 44.62 24.94
C LYS A 273 49.21 46.09 24.82
#